data_0d29157afc15b6c162aa06f684af69ec
#
_entry.id   0d29157afc15b6c162aa06f684af69ec
#
_cell.length_a   1.000
_cell.length_b   1.000
_cell.length_c   1.000
_cell.angle_alpha   90.00
_cell.angle_beta   90.00
_cell.angle_gamma   90.00
#
_symmetry.space_group_name_H-M   'P 1'
#
loop_
_entity.id
_entity.type
_entity.pdbx_description
1 polymer ?
#
loop_
_entity_poly.entity_id
_entity_poly.type
_entity_poly.pdbx_seq_one_letter_code
_entity_poly.pdbx_strand_id
1 'polypeptide(L)'
;MANRHLTPDELEQANELLDEIRQKLAILSKGDKELLFAFRRKVFKELTYDERSKPMARRKLKDQKWKEQRGLCALCGKELPERYTVLDRLNAVDGYTKENTRLIHQECDAKFQEGKGYA
;
A
#
# COMPACT_ATOMS: atom_id res chain seq x y z
N MET A 1 9.17 6.22 11.02
CA MET A 1 9.57 7.47 10.34
C MET A 1 8.42 7.95 9.45
N ALA A 2 8.06 9.20 9.54
CA ALA A 2 6.98 9.75 8.71
C ALA A 2 7.43 9.80 7.23
N ASN A 3 6.50 9.58 6.32
CA ASN A 3 6.76 9.69 4.88
C ASN A 3 6.98 11.15 4.50
N ARG A 4 7.82 11.35 3.49
CA ARG A 4 8.03 12.69 2.94
C ARG A 4 6.75 13.19 2.29
N HIS A 5 6.38 14.44 2.55
CA HIS A 5 5.27 15.11 1.88
C HIS A 5 5.77 15.85 0.63
N LEU A 6 4.85 16.06 -0.31
CA LEU A 6 5.16 16.86 -1.49
C LEU A 6 5.30 18.34 -1.10
N THR A 7 6.25 19.02 -1.71
CA THR A 7 6.32 20.49 -1.62
C THR A 7 5.16 21.12 -2.40
N PRO A 8 4.83 22.41 -2.19
CA PRO A 8 3.80 23.07 -2.99
C PRO A 8 4.01 22.97 -4.50
N ASP A 9 5.26 23.13 -4.96
CA ASP A 9 5.58 23.01 -6.39
C ASP A 9 5.39 21.58 -6.89
N GLU A 10 5.80 20.59 -6.11
CA GLU A 10 5.62 19.18 -6.44
C GLU A 10 4.14 18.79 -6.45
N LEU A 11 3.35 19.33 -5.52
CA LEU A 11 1.91 19.11 -5.49
C LEU A 11 1.23 19.67 -6.75
N GLU A 12 1.65 20.84 -7.20
CA GLU A 12 1.16 21.43 -8.44
C GLU A 12 1.44 20.52 -9.64
N GLN A 13 2.67 19.99 -9.72
CA GLN A 13 3.06 19.02 -10.76
C GLN A 13 2.21 17.75 -10.71
N ALA A 14 1.94 17.23 -9.51
CA ALA A 14 1.08 16.06 -9.34
C ALA A 14 -0.36 16.33 -9.81
N ASN A 15 -0.88 17.52 -9.50
CA ASN A 15 -2.23 17.92 -9.94
C ASN A 15 -2.31 18.10 -11.45
N GLU A 16 -1.28 18.64 -12.07
CA GLU A 16 -1.19 18.75 -13.53
C GLU A 16 -1.21 17.36 -14.19
N LEU A 17 -0.43 16.44 -13.65
CA LEU A 17 -0.41 15.06 -14.15
C LEU A 17 -1.78 14.40 -13.98
N LEU A 18 -2.42 14.60 -12.84
CA LEU A 18 -3.75 14.05 -12.57
C LEU A 18 -4.79 14.59 -13.58
N ASP A 19 -4.73 15.87 -13.89
CA ASP A 19 -5.64 16.47 -14.87
C ASP A 19 -5.40 15.91 -16.28
N GLU A 20 -4.15 15.67 -16.67
CA GLU A 20 -3.82 15.01 -17.93
C GLU A 20 -4.40 13.60 -17.99
N ILE A 21 -4.27 12.83 -16.90
CA ILE A 21 -4.83 11.48 -16.82
C ILE A 21 -6.35 11.52 -16.96
N ARG A 22 -7.01 12.45 -16.29
CA ARG A 22 -8.47 12.63 -16.38
C ARG A 22 -8.92 12.95 -17.80
N GLN A 23 -8.20 13.83 -18.49
CA GLN A 23 -8.50 14.19 -19.89
C GLN A 23 -8.32 12.99 -20.81
N LYS A 24 -7.21 12.25 -20.68
CA LYS A 24 -6.95 11.07 -21.48
C LYS A 24 -7.99 9.98 -21.24
N LEU A 25 -8.38 9.77 -19.99
CA LEU A 25 -9.43 8.82 -19.65
C LEU A 25 -10.78 9.20 -20.29
N ALA A 26 -11.12 10.48 -20.27
CA ALA A 26 -12.34 10.99 -20.92
C ALA A 26 -12.33 10.71 -22.42
N ILE A 27 -11.21 10.95 -23.08
CA ILE A 27 -11.05 10.70 -24.52
C ILE A 27 -11.18 9.21 -24.83
N LEU A 28 -10.49 8.37 -24.06
CA LEU A 28 -10.48 6.91 -24.27
C LEU A 28 -11.86 6.30 -24.03
N SER A 29 -12.62 6.82 -23.08
CA SER A 29 -13.92 6.27 -22.71
C SER A 29 -15.05 6.67 -23.67
N LYS A 30 -14.84 7.69 -24.49
CA LYS A 30 -15.80 8.14 -25.54
C LYS A 30 -17.21 8.39 -25.00
N GLY A 31 -17.32 8.88 -23.76
CA GLY A 31 -18.62 9.17 -23.13
C GLY A 31 -19.31 7.95 -22.53
N ASP A 32 -18.71 6.77 -22.58
CA ASP A 32 -19.24 5.54 -22.00
C ASP A 32 -18.81 5.42 -20.53
N LYS A 33 -19.76 5.43 -19.61
CA LYS A 33 -19.50 5.35 -18.16
C LYS A 33 -18.86 4.02 -17.76
N GLU A 34 -19.30 2.93 -18.36
CA GLU A 34 -18.77 1.59 -18.04
C GLU A 34 -17.33 1.45 -18.50
N LEU A 35 -17.04 1.99 -19.67
CA LEU A 35 -15.67 1.98 -20.21
C LEU A 35 -14.75 2.88 -19.37
N LEU A 36 -15.21 4.04 -18.96
CA LEU A 36 -14.47 4.93 -18.06
C LEU A 36 -14.14 4.23 -16.73
N PHE A 37 -15.12 3.55 -16.16
CA PHE A 37 -14.94 2.78 -14.93
C PHE A 37 -13.85 1.71 -15.11
N ALA A 38 -13.90 0.96 -16.21
CA ALA A 38 -12.94 -0.10 -16.50
C ALA A 38 -11.51 0.46 -16.66
N PHE A 39 -11.33 1.55 -17.39
CA PHE A 39 -10.02 2.21 -17.56
C PHE A 39 -9.47 2.73 -16.24
N ARG A 40 -10.30 3.39 -15.43
CA ARG A 40 -9.88 3.90 -14.11
C ARG A 40 -9.38 2.77 -13.21
N ARG A 41 -10.13 1.67 -13.17
CA ARG A 41 -9.76 0.53 -12.33
C ARG A 41 -8.44 -0.08 -12.77
N LYS A 42 -8.24 -0.24 -14.07
CA LYS A 42 -6.99 -0.80 -14.60
C LYS A 42 -5.79 0.08 -14.24
N VAL A 43 -5.89 1.37 -14.51
CA VAL A 43 -4.79 2.32 -14.24
C VAL A 43 -4.49 2.38 -12.74
N PHE A 44 -5.51 2.52 -11.92
CA PHE A 44 -5.34 2.60 -10.47
C PHE A 44 -4.69 1.33 -9.89
N LYS A 45 -5.17 0.15 -10.32
CA LYS A 45 -4.59 -1.12 -9.88
C LYS A 45 -3.12 -1.25 -10.23
N GLU A 46 -2.77 -0.95 -11.48
CA GLU A 46 -1.37 -1.10 -11.91
C GLU A 46 -0.44 -0.14 -11.16
N LEU A 47 -0.86 1.11 -10.95
CA LEU A 47 -0.09 2.06 -10.17
C LEU A 47 0.05 1.60 -8.71
N THR A 48 -1.01 1.02 -8.14
CA THR A 48 -0.97 0.46 -6.79
C THR A 48 -0.01 -0.73 -6.71
N TYR A 49 0.01 -1.58 -7.73
CA TYR A 49 0.93 -2.72 -7.78
C TYR A 49 2.38 -2.28 -7.91
N ASP A 50 2.65 -1.18 -8.61
CA ASP A 50 4.01 -0.62 -8.69
C ASP A 50 4.54 -0.25 -7.30
N GLU A 51 3.66 0.25 -6.43
CA GLU A 51 4.02 0.59 -5.04
C GLU A 51 4.03 -0.63 -4.12
N ARG A 52 2.98 -1.47 -4.19
CA ARG A 52 2.68 -2.49 -3.17
C ARG A 52 2.91 -3.92 -3.59
N SER A 53 3.30 -4.18 -4.84
CA SER A 53 3.33 -5.51 -5.44
C SER A 53 1.93 -6.13 -5.54
N LYS A 54 1.83 -7.26 -6.24
CA LYS A 54 0.55 -7.95 -6.42
C LYS A 54 0.14 -8.70 -5.15
N PRO A 55 -1.17 -8.91 -4.92
CA PRO A 55 -1.65 -9.59 -3.72
C PRO A 55 -1.04 -10.98 -3.50
N MET A 56 -0.79 -11.75 -4.56
CA MET A 56 -0.17 -13.08 -4.43
C MET A 56 1.25 -13.01 -3.88
N ALA A 57 2.02 -12.03 -4.33
CA ALA A 57 3.37 -11.81 -3.83
C ALA A 57 3.35 -11.44 -2.35
N ARG A 58 2.41 -10.59 -1.93
CA ARG A 58 2.24 -10.23 -0.52
C ARG A 58 1.84 -11.42 0.35
N ARG A 59 0.97 -12.30 -0.17
CA ARG A 59 0.57 -13.53 0.54
C ARG A 59 1.76 -14.46 0.77
N LYS A 60 2.58 -14.67 -0.24
CA LYS A 60 3.81 -15.47 -0.13
C LYS A 60 4.74 -14.87 0.91
N LEU A 61 4.87 -13.55 0.91
CA LEU A 61 5.70 -12.83 1.86
C LEU A 61 5.16 -12.98 3.29
N LYS A 62 3.85 -12.91 3.48
CA LYS A 62 3.21 -13.17 4.78
C LYS A 62 3.55 -14.57 5.30
N ASP A 63 3.45 -15.58 4.44
CA ASP A 63 3.78 -16.97 4.82
C ASP A 63 5.23 -17.11 5.24
N GLN A 64 6.14 -16.48 4.48
CA GLN A 64 7.57 -16.47 4.83
C GLN A 64 7.81 -15.80 6.18
N LYS A 65 7.19 -14.65 6.40
CA LYS A 65 7.33 -13.90 7.66
C LYS A 65 6.73 -14.65 8.84
N TRP A 66 5.61 -15.33 8.66
CA TRP A 66 5.01 -16.18 9.66
C TRP A 66 6.01 -17.22 10.15
N LYS A 67 6.66 -17.92 9.21
CA LYS A 67 7.67 -18.94 9.53
C LYS A 67 8.88 -18.35 10.22
N GLU A 68 9.41 -17.23 9.73
CA GLU A 68 10.55 -16.53 10.34
C GLU A 68 10.25 -16.09 11.76
N GLN A 69 9.05 -15.58 12.01
CA GLN A 69 8.62 -15.08 13.31
C GLN A 69 8.01 -16.17 14.21
N ARG A 70 7.92 -17.39 13.72
CA ARG A 70 7.32 -18.53 14.45
C ARG A 70 5.91 -18.26 14.91
N GLY A 71 5.12 -17.55 14.10
CA GLY A 71 3.74 -17.18 14.43
C GLY A 71 3.60 -16.12 15.50
N LEU A 72 4.68 -15.40 15.83
CA LEU A 72 4.67 -14.37 16.87
C LEU A 72 4.70 -12.97 16.27
N CYS A 73 3.99 -12.04 16.89
CA CYS A 73 3.97 -10.64 16.48
C CYS A 73 5.34 -10.00 16.68
N ALA A 74 5.83 -9.28 15.67
CA ALA A 74 7.12 -8.61 15.73
C ALA A 74 7.17 -7.46 16.74
N LEU A 75 6.02 -6.88 17.10
CA LEU A 75 5.95 -5.76 18.05
C LEU A 75 5.71 -6.20 19.49
N CYS A 76 4.74 -7.08 19.73
CA CYS A 76 4.38 -7.47 21.11
C CYS A 76 4.89 -8.86 21.53
N GLY A 77 5.35 -9.67 20.60
CA GLY A 77 5.87 -11.00 20.88
C GLY A 77 4.83 -12.07 21.18
N LYS A 78 3.55 -11.73 21.17
CA LYS A 78 2.45 -12.66 21.41
C LYS A 78 2.06 -13.37 20.12
N GLU A 79 1.31 -14.47 20.25
CA GLU A 79 0.86 -15.25 19.09
C GLU A 79 0.01 -14.41 18.13
N LEU A 80 0.26 -14.59 16.84
CA LEU A 80 -0.55 -13.99 15.77
C LEU A 80 -1.75 -14.88 15.45
N PRO A 81 -2.93 -14.30 15.13
CA PRO A 81 -4.04 -15.08 14.61
C PRO A 81 -3.71 -15.61 13.20
N GLU A 82 -4.41 -16.66 12.78
CA GLU A 82 -4.22 -17.22 11.42
C GLU A 82 -4.60 -16.25 10.32
N ARG A 83 -5.53 -15.34 10.60
CA ARG A 83 -6.06 -14.35 9.66
C ARG A 83 -5.99 -12.96 10.25
N TYR A 84 -6.10 -11.97 9.37
CA TYR A 84 -6.15 -10.55 9.75
C TYR A 84 -4.87 -10.04 10.41
N THR A 85 -3.74 -10.63 10.05
CA THR A 85 -2.43 -10.08 10.39
C THR A 85 -2.09 -8.93 9.45
N VAL A 86 -1.27 -8.01 9.90
CA VAL A 86 -0.79 -6.88 9.10
C VAL A 86 0.64 -7.16 8.63
N LEU A 87 0.87 -7.08 7.34
CA LEU A 87 2.21 -7.09 6.76
C LEU A 87 2.68 -5.63 6.73
N ASP A 88 3.43 -5.25 7.76
CA ASP A 88 3.90 -3.90 7.95
C ASP A 88 5.22 -3.65 7.22
N ARG A 89 5.33 -2.51 6.55
CA ARG A 89 6.58 -2.06 5.93
C ARG A 89 7.36 -1.24 6.95
N LEU A 90 8.62 -1.58 7.16
CA LEU A 90 9.51 -0.81 8.03
C LEU A 90 9.71 0.59 7.47
N ASN A 91 9.89 0.67 6.15
CA ASN A 91 9.95 1.92 5.40
C ASN A 91 9.02 1.78 4.19
N ALA A 92 7.97 2.59 4.12
CA ALA A 92 6.98 2.51 3.05
C ALA A 92 7.58 2.70 1.65
N VAL A 93 8.62 3.52 1.54
CA VAL A 93 9.27 3.82 0.26
C VAL A 93 9.91 2.58 -0.38
N ASP A 94 10.42 1.68 0.44
CA ASP A 94 11.14 0.50 -0.04
C ASP A 94 10.22 -0.67 -0.41
N GLY A 95 8.92 -0.52 -0.18
CA GLY A 95 7.91 -1.49 -0.62
C GLY A 95 7.87 -2.77 0.21
N TYR A 96 7.18 -3.77 -0.32
CA TYR A 96 6.99 -5.06 0.34
C TYR A 96 8.09 -6.04 -0.06
N THR A 97 9.21 -5.98 0.63
CA THR A 97 10.33 -6.92 0.47
C THR A 97 10.50 -7.75 1.73
N LYS A 98 11.22 -8.87 1.63
CA LYS A 98 11.51 -9.74 2.78
C LYS A 98 12.21 -8.97 3.90
N GLU A 99 13.16 -8.11 3.55
CA GLU A 99 13.98 -7.36 4.48
C GLU A 99 13.24 -6.16 5.09
N ASN A 100 12.23 -5.66 4.39
CA ASN A 100 11.53 -4.41 4.75
C ASN A 100 10.16 -4.64 5.39
N THR A 101 9.82 -5.89 5.71
CA THR A 101 8.49 -6.22 6.22
C THR A 101 8.54 -7.05 7.50
N ARG A 102 7.46 -6.96 8.27
CA ARG A 102 7.22 -7.78 9.46
C ARG A 102 5.74 -8.01 9.61
N LEU A 103 5.35 -9.13 10.25
CA LEU A 103 3.95 -9.41 10.59
C LEU A 103 3.65 -8.91 11.99
N ILE A 104 2.54 -8.23 12.15
CA ILE A 104 2.10 -7.69 13.43
C ILE A 104 0.58 -7.84 13.56
N HIS A 105 0.07 -7.73 14.78
CA HIS A 105 -1.37 -7.65 15.04
C HIS A 105 -1.95 -6.36 14.49
N GLN A 106 -3.23 -6.38 14.13
CA GLN A 106 -3.95 -5.15 13.74
C GLN A 106 -3.95 -4.11 14.86
N GLU A 107 -4.14 -4.54 16.10
CA GLU A 107 -4.11 -3.65 17.27
C GLU A 107 -2.72 -3.03 17.47
N CYS A 108 -1.67 -3.81 17.25
CA CYS A 108 -0.30 -3.31 17.35
C CYS A 108 0.01 -2.31 16.25
N ASP A 109 -0.49 -2.55 15.03
CA ASP A 109 -0.35 -1.63 13.92
C ASP A 109 -1.05 -0.30 14.21
N ALA A 110 -2.29 -0.36 14.70
CA ALA A 110 -3.06 0.84 15.05
C ALA A 110 -2.33 1.69 16.10
N LYS A 111 -1.83 1.07 17.16
CA LYS A 111 -1.06 1.77 18.19
C LYS A 111 0.22 2.38 17.67
N PHE A 112 0.92 1.65 16.79
CA PHE A 112 2.16 2.13 16.19
C PHE A 112 1.91 3.33 15.27
N GLN A 113 0.83 3.30 14.47
CA GLN A 113 0.43 4.40 13.60
C GLN A 113 0.00 5.63 14.40
N GLU A 114 -0.72 5.45 15.51
CA GLU A 114 -1.06 6.55 16.44
C GLU A 114 0.20 7.26 16.93
N GLY A 115 1.23 6.49 17.30
CA GLY A 115 2.51 7.02 17.73
C GLY A 115 3.23 7.83 16.65
N LYS A 116 2.94 7.58 15.37
CA LYS A 116 3.47 8.33 14.23
C LYS A 116 2.64 9.56 13.86
N GLY A 117 1.47 9.75 14.50
CA GLY A 117 0.59 10.86 14.20
C GLY A 117 -0.23 10.69 12.92
N TYR A 118 -0.37 9.49 12.39
CA TYR A 118 -1.28 9.21 11.28
C TYR A 118 -2.70 9.10 11.82
N ALA A 119 -3.56 9.92 11.30
CA ALA A 119 -4.98 9.89 11.64
C ALA A 119 -5.70 8.77 10.88
#